data_8c123e4a0ebc6e03fdabbac6ed465a90
#
_entry.id   8c123e4a0ebc6e03fdabbac6ed465a90
#
_cell.length_a   1.000
_cell.length_b   1.000
_cell.length_c   1.000
_cell.angle_alpha   90.00
_cell.angle_beta   90.00
_cell.angle_gamma   90.00
#
_symmetry.space_group_name_H-M   'P 1'
#
loop_
_entity.id
_entity.type
_entity.pdbx_description
1 polymer ?
#
loop_
_entity_poly.entity_id
_entity_poly.type
_entity_poly.pdbx_seq_one_letter_code
_entity_poly.pdbx_strand_id
1 'polypeptide(L)'
;MPTPARPRPAAARAKAARSKRAQQEAQRARSAAAKAARAAAREKSGRLRDRILKPYTLRVYKAAVAEFFRWCRRMGHRTPASVLSFDVLLCEWAEALYEDGDMKCILNRGLCGLAHLVPSLRGRLAGAWRLYNAWSRTEHRRQAPPIELLLAQALAAVFLEEGFPGAALCILAAHECILRNAEFFELRTGDLIPTPGGVLLSLRDTKMGQRLGVTQQVLCSSRWLAARLRRRAEELQPGETLLDCTPVQFRQIWSRARGRFKLPAKFTVYGLRRGGATGLFRRTGSFDTVGDRGRWGNVSASRIYVTTALQDASIEEFACHHNLWERWAQKLLRLPA
;
A
#
# COMPACT_ATOMS: atom_id res chain seq x y z
N MET A 1 35.65 41.02 -42.92
CA MET A 1 34.32 41.59 -43.07
C MET A 1 33.37 40.50 -43.55
N PRO A 2 32.38 40.08 -42.79
CA PRO A 2 31.41 39.08 -43.26
C PRO A 2 30.45 39.72 -44.26
N THR A 3 30.25 39.06 -45.39
CA THR A 3 29.34 39.46 -46.47
C THR A 3 27.90 39.46 -46.01
N PRO A 4 27.06 40.48 -46.23
CA PRO A 4 25.67 40.51 -45.82
C PRO A 4 24.86 39.46 -46.57
N ALA A 5 24.10 38.65 -45.84
CA ALA A 5 23.22 37.60 -46.40
C ALA A 5 22.17 38.21 -47.32
N ARG A 6 22.07 37.74 -48.57
CA ARG A 6 21.05 38.17 -49.57
C ARG A 6 19.63 37.92 -49.00
N PRO A 7 18.72 38.92 -49.15
CA PRO A 7 17.34 38.76 -48.69
C PRO A 7 16.63 37.67 -49.49
N ARG A 8 16.00 36.75 -48.83
CA ARG A 8 15.22 35.67 -49.44
C ARG A 8 14.05 36.27 -50.25
N PRO A 9 13.74 35.73 -51.47
CA PRO A 9 12.66 36.22 -52.30
C PRO A 9 11.27 36.19 -51.61
N ALA A 10 10.41 37.16 -51.88
CA ALA A 10 9.12 37.38 -51.23
C ALA A 10 8.24 36.10 -51.21
N ALA A 11 8.27 35.33 -52.29
CA ALA A 11 7.55 34.03 -52.40
C ALA A 11 8.03 32.98 -51.40
N ALA A 12 9.36 32.94 -51.08
CA ALA A 12 9.91 32.02 -50.10
C ALA A 12 9.52 32.43 -48.66
N ARG A 13 9.41 33.75 -48.39
CA ARG A 13 8.89 34.25 -47.09
C ARG A 13 7.43 33.93 -46.87
N ALA A 14 6.59 34.09 -47.93
CA ALA A 14 5.18 33.77 -47.90
C ALA A 14 4.95 32.26 -47.68
N LYS A 15 5.71 31.39 -48.36
CA LYS A 15 5.65 29.94 -48.19
C LYS A 15 6.07 29.52 -46.77
N ALA A 16 7.12 30.14 -46.20
CA ALA A 16 7.56 29.88 -44.81
C ALA A 16 6.53 30.37 -43.78
N ALA A 17 5.90 31.51 -44.02
CA ALA A 17 4.84 32.02 -43.15
C ALA A 17 3.59 31.14 -43.17
N ARG A 18 3.16 30.61 -44.33
CA ARG A 18 2.05 29.66 -44.48
C ARG A 18 2.38 28.32 -43.75
N SER A 19 3.61 27.82 -43.91
CA SER A 19 4.05 26.61 -43.22
C SER A 19 4.04 26.78 -41.68
N LYS A 20 4.55 27.90 -41.16
CA LYS A 20 4.50 28.22 -39.72
C LYS A 20 3.07 28.33 -39.20
N ARG A 21 2.17 28.94 -39.97
CA ARG A 21 0.76 29.07 -39.59
C ARG A 21 0.06 27.71 -39.52
N ALA A 22 0.26 26.86 -40.56
CA ALA A 22 -0.25 25.49 -40.58
C ALA A 22 0.29 24.64 -39.40
N GLN A 23 1.60 24.78 -39.05
CA GLN A 23 2.18 24.12 -37.90
C GLN A 23 1.57 24.59 -36.56
N GLN A 24 1.32 25.91 -36.42
CA GLN A 24 0.69 26.47 -35.23
C GLN A 24 -0.79 26.01 -35.11
N GLU A 25 -1.52 25.94 -36.20
CA GLU A 25 -2.91 25.45 -36.24
C GLU A 25 -2.97 23.95 -35.88
N ALA A 26 -2.06 23.13 -36.42
CA ALA A 26 -1.94 21.72 -36.08
C ALA A 26 -1.56 21.52 -34.61
N GLN A 27 -0.68 22.34 -34.06
CA GLN A 27 -0.32 22.30 -32.63
C GLN A 27 -1.53 22.69 -31.75
N ARG A 28 -2.28 23.72 -32.12
CA ARG A 28 -3.51 24.12 -31.41
C ARG A 28 -4.56 23.02 -31.44
N ALA A 29 -4.76 22.39 -32.59
CA ALA A 29 -5.73 21.29 -32.75
C ALA A 29 -5.32 20.07 -31.88
N ARG A 30 -4.03 19.70 -31.88
CA ARG A 30 -3.52 18.64 -31.00
C ARG A 30 -3.69 18.96 -29.50
N SER A 31 -3.44 20.21 -29.12
CA SER A 31 -3.64 20.68 -27.75
C SER A 31 -5.12 20.62 -27.33
N ALA A 32 -6.02 21.04 -28.22
CA ALA A 32 -7.47 20.99 -27.99
C ALA A 32 -7.99 19.54 -27.88
N ALA A 33 -7.55 18.65 -28.76
CA ALA A 33 -7.88 17.21 -28.69
C ALA A 33 -7.38 16.56 -27.40
N ALA A 34 -6.14 16.85 -27.00
CA ALA A 34 -5.60 16.37 -25.73
C ALA A 34 -6.35 16.92 -24.51
N LYS A 35 -6.81 18.18 -24.56
CA LYS A 35 -7.66 18.77 -23.51
C LYS A 35 -9.01 18.06 -23.42
N ALA A 36 -9.66 17.82 -24.55
CA ALA A 36 -10.95 17.12 -24.62
C ALA A 36 -10.84 15.68 -24.09
N ALA A 37 -9.79 14.94 -24.48
CA ALA A 37 -9.52 13.59 -23.98
C ALA A 37 -9.30 13.57 -22.46
N ARG A 38 -8.55 14.55 -21.91
CA ARG A 38 -8.38 14.69 -20.45
C ARG A 38 -9.71 15.03 -19.75
N ALA A 39 -10.55 15.87 -20.35
CA ALA A 39 -11.86 16.22 -19.79
C ALA A 39 -12.77 14.99 -19.72
N ALA A 40 -12.87 14.22 -20.80
CA ALA A 40 -13.64 12.98 -20.84
C ALA A 40 -13.15 11.92 -19.82
N ALA A 41 -11.82 11.79 -19.68
CA ALA A 41 -11.23 10.91 -18.66
C ALA A 41 -11.54 11.37 -17.23
N ARG A 42 -11.60 12.70 -17.00
CA ARG A 42 -11.94 13.28 -15.68
C ARG A 42 -13.42 13.14 -15.36
N GLU A 43 -14.29 13.22 -16.33
CA GLU A 43 -15.74 13.02 -16.17
C GLU A 43 -16.03 11.62 -15.63
N LYS A 44 -15.42 10.57 -16.22
CA LYS A 44 -15.48 9.19 -15.71
C LYS A 44 -14.93 9.02 -14.30
N SER A 45 -14.06 9.93 -13.89
CA SER A 45 -13.34 9.87 -12.62
C SER A 45 -14.08 10.52 -11.45
N GLY A 46 -15.16 11.27 -11.70
CA GLY A 46 -15.89 12.02 -10.66
C GLY A 46 -15.19 13.29 -10.18
N ARG A 47 -15.77 13.92 -9.17
CA ARG A 47 -15.27 15.21 -8.64
C ARG A 47 -13.94 15.04 -7.92
N LEU A 48 -13.04 15.99 -8.07
CA LEU A 48 -11.72 15.98 -7.45
C LEU A 48 -11.80 15.87 -5.91
N ARG A 49 -12.79 16.53 -5.28
CA ARG A 49 -13.02 16.47 -3.83
C ARG A 49 -13.34 15.06 -3.31
N ASP A 50 -14.01 14.24 -4.12
CA ASP A 50 -14.41 12.87 -3.76
C ASP A 50 -13.23 11.90 -3.82
N ARG A 51 -12.10 12.34 -4.39
CA ARG A 51 -10.85 11.59 -4.54
C ARG A 51 -9.79 11.88 -3.47
N ILE A 52 -10.07 12.85 -2.57
CA ILE A 52 -9.11 13.19 -1.50
C ILE A 52 -8.89 12.00 -0.57
N LEU A 53 -9.94 11.20 -0.30
CA LEU A 53 -9.86 9.99 0.52
C LEU A 53 -10.55 8.82 -0.20
N LYS A 54 -10.07 7.60 0.05
CA LYS A 54 -10.80 6.39 -0.35
C LYS A 54 -12.17 6.36 0.36
N PRO A 55 -13.26 5.88 -0.28
CA PRO A 55 -14.61 5.86 0.31
C PRO A 55 -14.66 5.19 1.68
N TYR A 56 -13.93 4.09 1.86
CA TYR A 56 -13.82 3.42 3.16
C TYR A 56 -13.23 4.34 4.24
N THR A 57 -12.13 5.06 3.94
CA THR A 57 -11.49 5.98 4.90
C THR A 57 -12.45 7.11 5.29
N LEU A 58 -13.14 7.69 4.31
CA LEU A 58 -14.13 8.75 4.57
C LEU A 58 -15.28 8.25 5.47
N ARG A 59 -15.79 7.04 5.22
CA ARG A 59 -16.84 6.42 6.07
C ARG A 59 -16.36 6.26 7.51
N VAL A 60 -15.15 5.72 7.69
CA VAL A 60 -14.56 5.51 9.03
C VAL A 60 -14.34 6.84 9.76
N TYR A 61 -13.88 7.88 9.05
CA TYR A 61 -13.71 9.21 9.62
C TYR A 61 -15.03 9.83 10.03
N LYS A 62 -16.05 9.76 9.18
CA LYS A 62 -17.39 10.26 9.50
C LYS A 62 -17.98 9.56 10.72
N ALA A 63 -17.80 8.24 10.82
CA ALA A 63 -18.29 7.49 11.98
C ALA A 63 -17.62 7.93 13.30
N ALA A 64 -16.29 8.11 13.30
CA ALA A 64 -15.55 8.55 14.49
C ALA A 64 -15.90 10.00 14.86
N VAL A 65 -16.08 10.89 13.88
CA VAL A 65 -16.53 12.28 14.14
C VAL A 65 -17.95 12.29 14.69
N ALA A 66 -18.85 11.47 14.17
CA ALA A 66 -20.21 11.35 14.71
C ALA A 66 -20.19 10.82 16.16
N GLU A 67 -19.27 9.90 16.50
CA GLU A 67 -19.10 9.43 17.88
C GLU A 67 -18.64 10.53 18.81
N PHE A 68 -17.65 11.34 18.43
CA PHE A 68 -17.25 12.52 19.18
C PHE A 68 -18.43 13.45 19.49
N PHE A 69 -19.25 13.79 18.48
CA PHE A 69 -20.41 14.65 18.71
C PHE A 69 -21.52 13.98 19.52
N ARG A 70 -21.68 12.65 19.46
CA ARG A 70 -22.57 11.92 20.36
C ARG A 70 -22.08 11.99 21.81
N TRP A 71 -20.77 11.80 22.01
CA TRP A 71 -20.15 11.93 23.32
C TRP A 71 -20.36 13.35 23.88
N CYS A 72 -20.09 14.41 23.11
CA CYS A 72 -20.35 15.78 23.54
C CYS A 72 -21.80 15.96 24.01
N ARG A 73 -22.78 15.45 23.29
CA ARG A 73 -24.20 15.55 23.70
C ARG A 73 -24.51 14.77 24.98
N ARG A 74 -23.95 13.57 25.15
CA ARG A 74 -24.13 12.78 26.37
C ARG A 74 -23.59 13.47 27.60
N MET A 75 -22.46 14.16 27.45
CA MET A 75 -21.79 14.90 28.51
C MET A 75 -22.36 16.34 28.74
N GLY A 76 -23.40 16.70 27.99
CA GLY A 76 -24.01 18.04 28.10
C GLY A 76 -23.18 19.20 27.50
N HIS A 77 -22.13 18.90 26.74
CA HIS A 77 -21.31 19.91 26.09
C HIS A 77 -22.04 20.56 24.91
N ARG A 78 -21.85 21.87 24.76
CA ARG A 78 -22.28 22.57 23.54
C ARG A 78 -21.40 22.17 22.36
N THR A 79 -21.99 22.22 21.16
CA THR A 79 -21.23 22.00 19.91
C THR A 79 -20.07 23.01 19.85
N PRO A 80 -18.80 22.54 19.68
CA PRO A 80 -17.66 23.44 19.65
C PRO A 80 -17.74 24.39 18.45
N ALA A 81 -17.53 25.69 18.68
CA ALA A 81 -17.62 26.75 17.70
C ALA A 81 -16.26 27.35 17.31
N SER A 82 -15.22 27.09 18.08
CA SER A 82 -13.86 27.59 17.83
C SER A 82 -12.82 26.46 17.80
N VAL A 83 -11.65 26.74 17.25
CA VAL A 83 -10.53 25.79 17.26
C VAL A 83 -10.15 25.39 18.69
N LEU A 84 -10.15 26.37 19.61
CA LEU A 84 -9.81 26.10 21.00
C LEU A 84 -10.85 25.18 21.64
N SER A 85 -12.15 25.46 21.46
CA SER A 85 -13.21 24.60 22.01
C SER A 85 -13.19 23.20 21.43
N PHE A 86 -12.82 23.02 20.14
CA PHE A 86 -12.58 21.69 19.58
C PHE A 86 -11.42 20.98 20.25
N ASP A 87 -10.27 21.66 20.45
CA ASP A 87 -9.07 21.02 21.04
C ASP A 87 -9.32 20.62 22.49
N VAL A 88 -9.97 21.49 23.29
CA VAL A 88 -10.32 21.18 24.68
C VAL A 88 -11.25 19.98 24.78
N LEU A 89 -12.39 19.98 24.05
CA LEU A 89 -13.34 18.87 24.11
C LEU A 89 -12.77 17.57 23.52
N LEU A 90 -11.83 17.64 22.58
CA LEU A 90 -11.12 16.46 22.07
C LEU A 90 -10.11 15.93 23.08
N CYS A 91 -9.53 16.79 23.94
CA CYS A 91 -8.72 16.32 25.06
C CYS A 91 -9.56 15.57 26.10
N GLU A 92 -10.71 16.13 26.48
CA GLU A 92 -11.64 15.47 27.41
C GLU A 92 -12.17 14.14 26.83
N TRP A 93 -12.51 14.13 25.54
CA TRP A 93 -12.90 12.89 24.86
C TRP A 93 -11.78 11.85 24.79
N ALA A 94 -10.52 12.29 24.63
CA ALA A 94 -9.37 11.40 24.63
C ALA A 94 -9.16 10.71 25.98
N GLU A 95 -9.31 11.46 27.09
CA GLU A 95 -9.25 10.91 28.46
C GLU A 95 -10.43 9.94 28.70
N ALA A 96 -11.66 10.33 28.33
CA ALA A 96 -12.82 9.43 28.47
C ALA A 96 -12.64 8.12 27.70
N LEU A 97 -12.17 8.17 26.44
CA LEU A 97 -11.89 6.93 25.67
C LEU A 97 -10.80 6.08 26.32
N TYR A 98 -9.80 6.70 26.93
CA TYR A 98 -8.72 6.00 27.60
C TYR A 98 -9.20 5.30 28.88
N GLU A 99 -9.98 6.00 29.70
CA GLU A 99 -10.57 5.50 30.95
C GLU A 99 -11.60 4.39 30.71
N ASP A 100 -12.41 4.50 29.65
CA ASP A 100 -13.39 3.50 29.22
C ASP A 100 -12.74 2.23 28.62
N GLY A 101 -11.42 2.22 28.40
CA GLY A 101 -10.69 1.12 27.81
C GLY A 101 -10.88 0.99 26.30
N ASP A 102 -11.29 2.04 25.63
CA ASP A 102 -11.50 2.10 24.19
C ASP A 102 -10.16 2.04 23.41
N MET A 103 -10.25 1.74 22.13
CA MET A 103 -9.06 1.67 21.26
C MET A 103 -8.63 3.07 20.82
N LYS A 104 -7.37 3.45 21.03
CA LYS A 104 -6.78 4.73 20.57
C LYS A 104 -6.99 5.05 19.08
N CYS A 105 -7.29 4.05 18.25
CA CYS A 105 -7.58 4.30 16.84
C CYS A 105 -8.89 5.07 16.63
N ILE A 106 -9.81 5.07 17.58
CA ILE A 106 -11.06 5.86 17.57
C ILE A 106 -10.70 7.33 17.64
N LEU A 107 -9.88 7.73 18.61
CA LEU A 107 -9.36 9.10 18.74
C LEU A 107 -8.63 9.54 17.48
N ASN A 108 -7.68 8.73 16.98
CA ASN A 108 -6.94 9.05 15.76
C ASN A 108 -7.85 9.29 14.54
N ARG A 109 -8.88 8.47 14.39
CA ARG A 109 -9.87 8.60 13.30
C ARG A 109 -10.71 9.87 13.48
N GLY A 110 -11.07 10.22 14.70
CA GLY A 110 -11.78 11.43 15.03
C GLY A 110 -10.96 12.69 14.69
N LEU A 111 -9.70 12.75 15.16
CA LEU A 111 -8.77 13.85 14.87
C LEU A 111 -8.52 14.04 13.37
N CYS A 112 -8.20 12.94 12.67
CA CYS A 112 -8.00 12.96 11.23
C CYS A 112 -9.29 13.31 10.47
N GLY A 113 -10.43 12.81 10.94
CA GLY A 113 -11.75 13.06 10.36
C GLY A 113 -12.17 14.53 10.49
N LEU A 114 -12.01 15.11 11.67
CA LEU A 114 -12.27 16.53 11.89
C LEU A 114 -11.36 17.42 11.04
N ALA A 115 -10.04 17.12 11.00
CA ALA A 115 -9.10 17.86 10.17
C ALA A 115 -9.40 17.73 8.65
N HIS A 116 -10.09 16.67 8.23
CA HIS A 116 -10.55 16.50 6.85
C HIS A 116 -11.86 17.26 6.58
N LEU A 117 -12.85 17.13 7.47
CA LEU A 117 -14.18 17.71 7.29
C LEU A 117 -14.19 19.21 7.55
N VAL A 118 -13.34 19.68 8.47
CA VAL A 118 -13.14 21.08 8.85
C VAL A 118 -11.66 21.45 8.65
N PRO A 119 -11.25 21.84 7.43
CA PRO A 119 -9.84 22.07 7.10
C PRO A 119 -9.13 23.11 7.98
N SER A 120 -9.86 24.06 8.58
CA SER A 120 -9.32 25.05 9.51
C SER A 120 -8.78 24.45 10.82
N LEU A 121 -9.17 23.22 11.17
CA LEU A 121 -8.64 22.49 12.33
C LEU A 121 -7.32 21.78 12.05
N ARG A 122 -6.93 21.65 10.77
CA ARG A 122 -5.72 20.92 10.39
C ARG A 122 -4.46 21.56 10.98
N GLY A 123 -3.70 20.78 11.76
CA GLY A 123 -2.49 21.25 12.44
C GLY A 123 -2.73 22.13 13.65
N ARG A 124 -4.00 22.32 14.08
CA ARG A 124 -4.37 23.25 15.15
C ARG A 124 -4.97 22.57 16.40
N LEU A 125 -5.01 21.25 16.43
CA LEU A 125 -5.48 20.42 17.55
C LEU A 125 -4.29 19.89 18.35
N ALA A 126 -3.48 20.80 18.90
CA ALA A 126 -2.19 20.44 19.50
C ALA A 126 -2.34 19.66 20.81
N GLY A 127 -3.33 20.02 21.65
CA GLY A 127 -3.63 19.35 22.90
C GLY A 127 -4.03 17.90 22.69
N ALA A 128 -5.02 17.67 21.85
CA ALA A 128 -5.53 16.34 21.55
C ALA A 128 -4.46 15.43 20.87
N TRP A 129 -3.61 15.97 19.99
CA TRP A 129 -2.48 15.23 19.44
C TRP A 129 -1.41 14.89 20.47
N ARG A 130 -1.18 15.75 21.47
CA ARG A 130 -0.27 15.44 22.59
C ARG A 130 -0.79 14.27 23.41
N LEU A 131 -2.08 14.21 23.72
CA LEU A 131 -2.70 13.07 24.43
C LEU A 131 -2.65 11.79 23.58
N TYR A 132 -2.98 11.85 22.28
CA TYR A 132 -2.82 10.71 21.40
C TYR A 132 -1.38 10.16 21.38
N ASN A 133 -0.38 11.05 21.37
CA ASN A 133 1.02 10.66 21.41
C ASN A 133 1.42 10.08 22.78
N ALA A 134 0.90 10.63 23.88
CA ALA A 134 1.08 10.09 25.23
C ALA A 134 0.49 8.66 25.31
N TRP A 135 -0.77 8.49 24.91
CA TRP A 135 -1.41 7.17 24.82
C TRP A 135 -0.62 6.17 23.95
N SER A 136 -0.03 6.65 22.85
CA SER A 136 0.78 5.80 21.98
C SER A 136 2.11 5.36 22.59
N ARG A 137 2.62 6.08 23.60
CA ARG A 137 3.81 5.69 24.38
C ARG A 137 3.48 4.70 25.49
N THR A 138 2.28 4.77 26.07
CA THR A 138 1.84 3.83 27.11
C THR A 138 1.38 2.50 26.52
N GLU A 139 0.65 2.56 25.39
CA GLU A 139 0.15 1.37 24.72
C GLU A 139 0.87 1.11 23.40
N HIS A 140 1.91 0.33 23.45
CA HIS A 140 2.65 -0.07 22.26
C HIS A 140 1.84 -0.99 21.36
N ARG A 141 1.89 -0.71 20.06
CA ARG A 141 1.29 -1.62 19.06
C ARG A 141 2.03 -2.95 19.07
N ARG A 142 1.30 -4.03 19.27
CA ARG A 142 1.84 -5.36 19.04
C ARG A 142 2.21 -5.50 17.57
N GLN A 143 3.45 -5.86 17.30
CA GLN A 143 3.95 -6.05 15.95
C GLN A 143 3.81 -7.52 15.58
N ALA A 144 3.38 -7.81 14.33
CA ALA A 144 3.39 -9.16 13.80
C ALA A 144 4.84 -9.69 13.76
N PRO A 145 5.12 -10.92 14.19
CA PRO A 145 6.43 -11.53 14.01
C PRO A 145 6.81 -11.58 12.53
N PRO A 146 8.11 -11.44 12.18
CA PRO A 146 8.57 -11.67 10.83
C PRO A 146 8.39 -13.16 10.48
N ILE A 147 7.72 -13.43 9.37
CA ILE A 147 7.55 -14.79 8.85
C ILE A 147 8.77 -15.11 7.97
N GLU A 148 9.56 -16.07 8.36
CA GLU A 148 10.71 -16.52 7.57
C GLU A 148 10.26 -17.17 6.24
N LEU A 149 11.20 -17.34 5.30
CA LEU A 149 10.89 -17.83 3.95
C LEU A 149 10.29 -19.25 3.98
N LEU A 150 10.86 -20.15 4.78
CA LEU A 150 10.38 -21.54 4.87
C LEU A 150 8.93 -21.59 5.39
N LEU A 151 8.62 -20.84 6.43
CA LEU A 151 7.26 -20.75 6.93
C LEU A 151 6.31 -20.09 5.91
N ALA A 152 6.76 -19.05 5.19
CA ALA A 152 5.97 -18.44 4.12
C ALA A 152 5.65 -19.46 3.00
N GLN A 153 6.61 -20.30 2.64
CA GLN A 153 6.43 -21.39 1.69
C GLN A 153 5.46 -22.45 2.22
N ALA A 154 5.58 -22.86 3.47
CA ALA A 154 4.65 -23.81 4.08
C ALA A 154 3.22 -23.27 4.14
N LEU A 155 3.05 -22.00 4.51
CA LEU A 155 1.75 -21.32 4.50
C LEU A 155 1.16 -21.24 3.08
N ALA A 156 1.97 -20.88 2.08
CA ALA A 156 1.55 -20.86 0.67
C ALA A 156 1.12 -22.25 0.18
N ALA A 157 1.83 -23.31 0.58
CA ALA A 157 1.48 -24.69 0.23
C ALA A 157 0.11 -25.11 0.79
N VAL A 158 -0.32 -24.60 1.92
CA VAL A 158 -1.68 -24.84 2.43
C VAL A 158 -2.72 -24.25 1.48
N PHE A 159 -2.50 -23.03 0.98
CA PHE A 159 -3.40 -22.43 -0.01
C PHE A 159 -3.43 -23.23 -1.30
N LEU A 160 -2.30 -23.76 -1.75
CA LEU A 160 -2.24 -24.64 -2.92
C LEU A 160 -3.05 -25.92 -2.73
N GLU A 161 -2.93 -26.58 -1.59
CA GLU A 161 -3.69 -27.78 -1.25
C GLU A 161 -5.22 -27.51 -1.14
N GLU A 162 -5.60 -26.31 -0.74
CA GLU A 162 -7.00 -25.87 -0.70
C GLU A 162 -7.56 -25.42 -2.06
N GLY A 163 -6.75 -25.54 -3.13
CA GLY A 163 -7.16 -25.21 -4.51
C GLY A 163 -7.01 -23.74 -4.89
N PHE A 164 -6.16 -22.99 -4.18
CA PHE A 164 -5.92 -21.57 -4.44
C PHE A 164 -4.45 -21.30 -4.84
N PRO A 165 -4.00 -21.74 -6.03
CA PRO A 165 -2.61 -21.54 -6.48
C PRO A 165 -2.24 -20.08 -6.67
N GLY A 166 -3.19 -19.22 -7.10
CA GLY A 166 -2.98 -17.80 -7.24
C GLY A 166 -2.69 -17.13 -5.90
N ALA A 167 -3.42 -17.50 -4.85
CA ALA A 167 -3.17 -17.01 -3.49
C ALA A 167 -1.82 -17.50 -2.94
N ALA A 168 -1.43 -18.74 -3.22
CA ALA A 168 -0.11 -19.27 -2.86
C ALA A 168 1.03 -18.45 -3.49
N LEU A 169 0.93 -18.14 -4.79
CA LEU A 169 1.90 -17.30 -5.50
C LEU A 169 1.92 -15.86 -4.94
N CYS A 170 0.77 -15.29 -4.62
CA CYS A 170 0.67 -13.96 -4.03
C CYS A 170 1.32 -13.89 -2.63
N ILE A 171 1.22 -14.94 -1.80
CA ILE A 171 1.91 -15.04 -0.50
C ILE A 171 3.43 -14.99 -0.70
N LEU A 172 3.96 -15.77 -1.64
CA LEU A 172 5.39 -15.78 -1.95
C LEU A 172 5.87 -14.45 -2.53
N ALA A 173 5.09 -13.84 -3.43
CA ALA A 173 5.38 -12.52 -3.97
C ALA A 173 5.35 -11.43 -2.87
N ALA A 174 4.41 -11.52 -1.91
CA ALA A 174 4.34 -10.61 -0.78
C ALA A 174 5.59 -10.67 0.11
N HIS A 175 6.16 -11.85 0.30
CA HIS A 175 7.41 -12.04 1.03
C HIS A 175 8.62 -11.57 0.22
N GLU A 176 8.81 -12.07 -1.01
CA GLU A 176 9.96 -11.78 -1.89
C GLU A 176 10.07 -10.29 -2.24
N CYS A 177 8.95 -9.68 -2.62
CA CYS A 177 8.86 -8.29 -3.07
C CYS A 177 8.49 -7.31 -1.96
N ILE A 178 8.41 -7.78 -0.70
CA ILE A 178 8.08 -6.97 0.47
C ILE A 178 6.79 -6.16 0.23
N LEU A 179 5.72 -6.80 -0.28
CA LEU A 179 4.47 -6.14 -0.62
C LEU A 179 3.63 -5.82 0.62
N ARG A 180 2.84 -4.74 0.55
CA ARG A 180 1.76 -4.49 1.52
C ARG A 180 0.58 -5.39 1.22
N ASN A 181 -0.25 -5.67 2.23
CA ASN A 181 -1.42 -6.53 2.04
C ASN A 181 -2.31 -6.05 0.88
N ALA A 182 -2.64 -4.75 0.81
CA ALA A 182 -3.44 -4.22 -0.28
C ALA A 182 -2.78 -4.40 -1.66
N GLU A 183 -1.45 -4.33 -1.73
CA GLU A 183 -0.71 -4.43 -2.99
C GLU A 183 -0.84 -5.84 -3.59
N PHE A 184 -0.65 -6.90 -2.80
CA PHE A 184 -0.77 -8.26 -3.35
C PHE A 184 -2.21 -8.72 -3.52
N PHE A 185 -3.17 -8.20 -2.73
CA PHE A 185 -4.60 -8.48 -2.95
C PHE A 185 -5.15 -7.86 -4.25
N GLU A 186 -4.55 -6.76 -4.71
CA GLU A 186 -4.99 -6.02 -5.89
C GLU A 186 -4.12 -6.31 -7.14
N LEU A 187 -3.11 -7.20 -7.05
CA LEU A 187 -2.19 -7.51 -8.15
C LEU A 187 -2.93 -8.20 -9.30
N ARG A 188 -2.79 -7.65 -10.51
CA ARG A 188 -3.49 -8.11 -11.72
C ARG A 188 -2.52 -8.58 -12.79
N THR A 189 -3.03 -9.29 -13.79
CA THR A 189 -2.26 -9.76 -14.96
C THR A 189 -1.46 -8.65 -15.63
N GLY A 190 -2.07 -7.49 -15.88
CA GLY A 190 -1.43 -6.34 -16.51
C GLY A 190 -0.42 -5.57 -15.63
N ASP A 191 -0.22 -6.00 -14.38
CA ASP A 191 0.77 -5.42 -13.48
C ASP A 191 2.11 -6.18 -13.53
N LEU A 192 2.17 -7.30 -14.24
CA LEU A 192 3.36 -8.13 -14.41
C LEU A 192 4.05 -7.78 -15.73
N ILE A 193 5.24 -7.23 -15.65
CA ILE A 193 6.07 -6.86 -16.80
C ILE A 193 7.27 -7.80 -16.85
N PRO A 194 7.33 -8.73 -17.81
CA PRO A 194 8.48 -9.63 -17.98
C PRO A 194 9.77 -8.83 -18.22
N THR A 195 10.86 -9.25 -17.59
CA THR A 195 12.20 -8.67 -17.76
C THR A 195 13.25 -9.78 -17.80
N PRO A 196 14.46 -9.52 -18.32
CA PRO A 196 15.54 -10.52 -18.28
C PRO A 196 15.91 -10.94 -16.85
N GLY A 197 15.73 -10.05 -15.86
CA GLY A 197 16.02 -10.32 -14.44
C GLY A 197 14.88 -10.98 -13.65
N GLY A 198 13.73 -11.25 -14.27
CA GLY A 198 12.56 -11.81 -13.60
C GLY A 198 11.23 -11.18 -14.05
N VAL A 199 10.41 -10.78 -13.11
CA VAL A 199 9.14 -10.06 -13.36
C VAL A 199 9.09 -8.77 -12.55
N LEU A 200 8.89 -7.65 -13.23
CA LEU A 200 8.66 -6.36 -12.59
C LEU A 200 7.17 -6.25 -12.24
N LEU A 201 6.86 -6.05 -10.96
CA LEU A 201 5.52 -5.83 -10.48
C LEU A 201 5.22 -4.33 -10.45
N SER A 202 4.21 -3.88 -11.18
CA SER A 202 3.76 -2.50 -11.25
C SER A 202 2.64 -2.27 -10.24
N LEU A 203 2.91 -1.50 -9.20
CA LEU A 203 2.01 -1.29 -8.06
C LEU A 203 1.26 0.03 -8.20
N ARG A 204 0.02 -0.02 -8.67
CA ARG A 204 -0.75 1.16 -9.09
C ARG A 204 -1.22 2.04 -7.93
N ASP A 205 -1.76 1.43 -6.89
CA ASP A 205 -2.48 2.13 -5.79
C ASP A 205 -1.71 2.15 -4.46
N THR A 206 -0.38 2.37 -4.52
CA THR A 206 0.41 2.45 -3.31
C THR A 206 0.19 3.78 -2.57
N LYS A 207 0.26 3.76 -1.23
CA LYS A 207 0.11 4.97 -0.39
C LYS A 207 1.10 6.08 -0.76
N MET A 208 2.34 5.72 -1.11
CA MET A 208 3.37 6.69 -1.55
C MET A 208 3.18 7.09 -2.99
N GLY A 209 2.84 6.15 -3.88
CA GLY A 209 2.54 6.43 -5.28
C GLY A 209 1.41 7.45 -5.44
N GLN A 210 0.33 7.29 -4.67
CA GLN A 210 -0.78 8.25 -4.66
C GLN A 210 -0.36 9.65 -4.19
N ARG A 211 0.55 9.75 -3.20
CA ARG A 211 1.06 11.06 -2.73
C ARG A 211 1.97 11.74 -3.74
N LEU A 212 2.75 10.97 -4.49
CA LEU A 212 3.73 11.47 -5.45
C LEU A 212 3.21 11.51 -6.88
N GLY A 213 2.01 10.95 -7.14
CA GLY A 213 1.45 10.84 -8.49
C GLY A 213 2.23 9.87 -9.39
N VAL A 214 2.94 8.88 -8.82
CA VAL A 214 3.78 7.93 -9.57
C VAL A 214 3.37 6.49 -9.29
N THR A 215 3.55 5.63 -10.29
CA THR A 215 3.42 4.18 -10.14
C THR A 215 4.72 3.63 -9.53
N GLN A 216 4.62 2.89 -8.44
CA GLN A 216 5.77 2.21 -7.84
C GLN A 216 5.96 0.84 -8.48
N GLN A 217 7.22 0.42 -8.59
CA GLN A 217 7.58 -0.87 -9.17
C GLN A 217 8.51 -1.63 -8.23
N VAL A 218 8.49 -2.97 -8.32
CA VAL A 218 9.41 -3.85 -7.60
C VAL A 218 9.72 -5.08 -8.44
N LEU A 219 10.99 -5.46 -8.53
CA LEU A 219 11.42 -6.62 -9.28
C LEU A 219 11.29 -7.89 -8.42
N CYS A 220 10.53 -8.89 -8.88
CA CYS A 220 10.59 -10.25 -8.40
C CYS A 220 11.77 -10.95 -9.11
N SER A 221 12.88 -11.10 -8.40
CA SER A 221 14.13 -11.66 -8.95
C SER A 221 14.25 -13.18 -8.82
N SER A 222 13.41 -13.81 -8.01
CA SER A 222 13.33 -15.26 -7.93
C SER A 222 12.84 -15.85 -9.27
N ARG A 223 13.74 -16.49 -10.02
CA ARG A 223 13.41 -17.09 -11.33
C ARG A 223 12.26 -18.08 -11.22
N TRP A 224 12.27 -18.90 -10.17
CA TRP A 224 11.22 -19.87 -9.88
C TRP A 224 9.85 -19.22 -9.71
N LEU A 225 9.77 -18.18 -8.90
CA LEU A 225 8.50 -17.47 -8.64
C LEU A 225 8.07 -16.63 -9.84
N ALA A 226 9.02 -15.96 -10.51
CA ALA A 226 8.75 -15.14 -11.69
C ALA A 226 8.14 -15.95 -12.84
N ALA A 227 8.65 -17.18 -13.09
CA ALA A 227 8.10 -18.07 -14.12
C ALA A 227 6.63 -18.42 -13.81
N ARG A 228 6.33 -18.78 -12.56
CA ARG A 228 4.98 -19.17 -12.13
C ARG A 228 3.99 -18.01 -12.10
N LEU A 229 4.45 -16.83 -11.72
CA LEU A 229 3.62 -15.61 -11.79
C LEU A 229 3.25 -15.28 -13.24
N ARG A 230 4.19 -15.41 -14.18
CA ARG A 230 3.92 -15.21 -15.63
C ARG A 230 2.91 -16.22 -16.14
N ARG A 231 3.16 -17.52 -15.89
CA ARG A 231 2.22 -18.56 -16.28
C ARG A 231 0.83 -18.32 -15.74
N ARG A 232 0.72 -17.98 -14.44
CA ARG A 232 -0.58 -17.65 -13.84
C ARG A 232 -1.26 -16.47 -14.55
N ALA A 233 -0.50 -15.46 -14.95
CA ALA A 233 -1.05 -14.33 -15.69
C ALA A 233 -1.52 -14.71 -17.10
N GLU A 234 -0.87 -15.69 -17.76
CA GLU A 234 -1.26 -16.21 -19.07
C GLU A 234 -2.55 -17.06 -19.00
N GLU A 235 -2.84 -17.70 -17.86
CA GLU A 235 -4.06 -18.48 -17.62
C GLU A 235 -5.30 -17.60 -17.37
N LEU A 236 -5.11 -16.32 -17.07
CA LEU A 236 -6.16 -15.39 -16.70
C LEU A 236 -6.49 -14.40 -17.81
N GLN A 237 -7.72 -13.87 -17.78
CA GLN A 237 -8.11 -12.81 -18.71
C GLN A 237 -7.36 -11.49 -18.39
N PRO A 238 -7.12 -10.63 -19.39
CA PRO A 238 -6.49 -9.32 -19.17
C PRO A 238 -7.23 -8.49 -18.14
N GLY A 239 -6.51 -8.07 -17.10
CA GLY A 239 -7.04 -7.26 -16.01
C GLY A 239 -7.63 -8.03 -14.84
N GLU A 240 -7.70 -9.37 -14.89
CA GLU A 240 -8.07 -10.18 -13.75
C GLU A 240 -7.02 -10.16 -12.64
N THR A 241 -7.45 -10.40 -11.40
CA THR A 241 -6.55 -10.49 -10.25
C THR A 241 -5.82 -11.83 -10.25
N LEU A 242 -4.54 -11.82 -9.86
CA LEU A 242 -3.77 -13.06 -9.68
C LEU A 242 -4.33 -13.90 -8.54
N LEU A 243 -4.91 -13.24 -7.54
CA LEU A 243 -5.53 -13.86 -6.39
C LEU A 243 -6.86 -14.52 -6.82
N ASP A 244 -6.99 -15.81 -6.57
CA ASP A 244 -8.13 -16.66 -6.92
C ASP A 244 -9.12 -16.88 -5.78
N CYS A 245 -9.03 -16.13 -4.71
CA CYS A 245 -9.96 -16.15 -3.60
C CYS A 245 -10.34 -14.74 -3.12
N THR A 246 -11.50 -14.63 -2.48
CA THR A 246 -11.92 -13.38 -1.85
C THR A 246 -11.08 -13.07 -0.61
N PRO A 247 -10.98 -11.80 -0.18
CA PRO A 247 -10.28 -11.44 1.06
C PRO A 247 -10.85 -12.13 2.32
N VAL A 248 -12.11 -12.55 2.31
CA VAL A 248 -12.73 -13.31 3.41
C VAL A 248 -12.23 -14.74 3.41
N GLN A 249 -12.29 -15.42 2.26
CA GLN A 249 -11.75 -16.77 2.09
C GLN A 249 -10.27 -16.82 2.43
N PHE A 250 -9.49 -15.86 1.94
CA PHE A 250 -8.06 -15.76 2.26
C PHE A 250 -7.81 -15.74 3.77
N ARG A 251 -8.54 -14.93 4.54
CA ARG A 251 -8.38 -14.86 6.00
C ARG A 251 -8.79 -16.17 6.69
N GLN A 252 -9.82 -16.84 6.20
CA GLN A 252 -10.25 -18.14 6.72
C GLN A 252 -9.17 -19.20 6.49
N ILE A 253 -8.65 -19.30 5.26
CA ILE A 253 -7.56 -20.24 4.91
C ILE A 253 -6.30 -19.91 5.73
N TRP A 254 -5.94 -18.63 5.84
CA TRP A 254 -4.81 -18.18 6.67
C TRP A 254 -4.96 -18.62 8.13
N SER A 255 -6.17 -18.52 8.68
CA SER A 255 -6.44 -18.98 10.05
C SER A 255 -6.29 -20.49 10.20
N ARG A 256 -6.78 -21.29 9.23
CA ARG A 256 -6.59 -22.75 9.21
C ARG A 256 -5.11 -23.12 9.05
N ALA A 257 -4.38 -22.45 8.14
CA ALA A 257 -2.95 -22.67 7.93
C ALA A 257 -2.14 -22.40 9.22
N ARG A 258 -2.45 -21.31 9.93
CA ARG A 258 -1.85 -21.04 11.25
C ARG A 258 -2.17 -22.15 12.25
N GLY A 259 -3.42 -22.58 12.34
CA GLY A 259 -3.83 -23.67 13.22
C GLY A 259 -3.07 -24.97 12.94
N ARG A 260 -2.90 -25.31 11.65
CA ARG A 260 -2.13 -26.50 11.19
C ARG A 260 -0.68 -26.50 11.68
N PHE A 261 -0.06 -25.34 11.70
CA PHE A 261 1.31 -25.16 12.17
C PHE A 261 1.40 -24.71 13.63
N LYS A 262 0.30 -24.74 14.37
CA LYS A 262 0.17 -24.33 15.80
C LYS A 262 0.68 -22.90 16.05
N LEU A 263 0.57 -22.01 15.06
CA LEU A 263 1.02 -20.63 15.16
C LEU A 263 0.01 -19.75 15.90
N PRO A 264 0.44 -18.93 16.87
CA PRO A 264 -0.43 -17.98 17.57
C PRO A 264 -1.07 -16.94 16.63
N ALA A 265 -2.14 -16.29 17.10
CA ALA A 265 -2.85 -15.26 16.36
C ALA A 265 -1.99 -14.04 15.95
N LYS A 266 -0.87 -13.82 16.65
CA LYS A 266 0.13 -12.78 16.33
C LYS A 266 0.75 -12.94 14.92
N PHE A 267 0.79 -14.16 14.36
CA PHE A 267 1.28 -14.43 12.98
C PHE A 267 0.22 -14.01 11.96
N THR A 268 0.18 -12.75 11.66
CA THR A 268 -0.73 -12.18 10.65
C THR A 268 -0.07 -12.12 9.28
N VAL A 269 -0.87 -11.93 8.23
CA VAL A 269 -0.41 -11.76 6.84
C VAL A 269 0.66 -10.65 6.72
N TYR A 270 0.61 -9.65 7.59
CA TYR A 270 1.60 -8.57 7.63
C TYR A 270 3.01 -9.04 8.02
N GLY A 271 3.12 -10.19 8.67
CA GLY A 271 4.38 -10.87 8.97
C GLY A 271 5.18 -11.24 7.72
N LEU A 272 4.52 -11.47 6.57
CA LEU A 272 5.20 -11.73 5.28
C LEU A 272 6.10 -10.57 4.87
N ARG A 273 5.56 -9.34 4.92
CA ARG A 273 6.33 -8.13 4.59
C ARG A 273 7.49 -7.90 5.55
N ARG A 274 7.29 -8.19 6.84
CA ARG A 274 8.36 -8.09 7.85
C ARG A 274 9.41 -9.16 7.65
N GLY A 275 9.00 -10.40 7.37
CA GLY A 275 9.90 -11.51 7.09
C GLY A 275 10.76 -11.28 5.84
N GLY A 276 10.15 -10.83 4.75
CA GLY A 276 10.86 -10.45 3.54
C GLY A 276 11.89 -9.34 3.78
N ALA A 277 11.52 -8.29 4.52
CA ALA A 277 12.42 -7.20 4.89
C ALA A 277 13.59 -7.69 5.76
N THR A 278 13.31 -8.48 6.81
CA THR A 278 14.33 -9.03 7.70
C THR A 278 15.25 -10.00 6.97
N GLY A 279 14.69 -10.89 6.13
CA GLY A 279 15.46 -11.81 5.32
C GLY A 279 16.35 -11.12 4.29
N LEU A 280 15.87 -10.04 3.66
CA LEU A 280 16.69 -9.24 2.75
C LEU A 280 17.83 -8.54 3.51
N PHE A 281 17.53 -7.95 4.67
CA PHE A 281 18.57 -7.34 5.51
C PHE A 281 19.65 -8.35 5.90
N ARG A 282 19.27 -9.56 6.31
CA ARG A 282 20.25 -10.62 6.67
C ARG A 282 21.18 -10.98 5.51
N ARG A 283 20.67 -10.97 4.27
CA ARG A 283 21.48 -11.28 3.10
C ARG A 283 22.38 -10.14 2.65
N THR A 284 21.99 -8.89 2.89
CA THR A 284 22.66 -7.72 2.29
C THR A 284 23.37 -6.82 3.31
N GLY A 285 22.97 -6.89 4.58
CA GLY A 285 23.41 -5.95 5.64
C GLY A 285 22.96 -4.50 5.45
N SER A 286 22.16 -4.21 4.41
CA SER A 286 21.85 -2.85 3.96
C SER A 286 20.40 -2.46 4.21
N PHE A 287 20.19 -1.43 5.05
CA PHE A 287 18.86 -0.82 5.22
C PHE A 287 18.39 -0.04 4.00
N ASP A 288 19.30 0.50 3.19
CA ASP A 288 18.95 1.20 1.96
C ASP A 288 18.36 0.23 0.95
N THR A 289 19.02 -0.93 0.73
CA THR A 289 18.49 -2.00 -0.12
C THR A 289 17.10 -2.47 0.33
N VAL A 290 16.91 -2.62 1.65
CA VAL A 290 15.60 -2.97 2.22
C VAL A 290 14.61 -1.83 2.02
N GLY A 291 15.04 -0.58 2.20
CA GLY A 291 14.26 0.62 2.00
C GLY A 291 13.71 0.73 0.57
N ASP A 292 14.58 0.56 -0.41
CA ASP A 292 14.24 0.60 -1.82
C ASP A 292 13.28 -0.53 -2.20
N ARG A 293 13.59 -1.77 -1.82
CA ARG A 293 12.72 -2.92 -2.09
C ARG A 293 11.35 -2.77 -1.41
N GLY A 294 11.33 -2.29 -0.16
CA GLY A 294 10.10 -2.06 0.62
C GLY A 294 9.39 -0.75 0.26
N ARG A 295 10.03 0.09 -0.55
CA ARG A 295 9.46 1.38 -0.99
C ARG A 295 9.13 2.28 0.21
N TRP A 296 10.03 2.36 1.19
CA TRP A 296 9.96 3.28 2.31
C TRP A 296 10.63 4.61 1.97
N GLY A 297 10.01 5.71 2.41
CA GLY A 297 10.52 7.05 2.12
C GLY A 297 11.76 7.47 2.92
N ASN A 298 12.13 6.69 3.94
CA ASN A 298 13.34 6.90 4.73
C ASN A 298 13.81 5.61 5.43
N VAL A 299 15.08 5.57 5.80
CA VAL A 299 15.72 4.42 6.47
C VAL A 299 15.11 4.14 7.85
N SER A 300 14.70 5.16 8.59
CA SER A 300 14.05 4.97 9.90
C SER A 300 12.76 4.18 9.79
N ALA A 301 12.01 4.35 8.70
CA ALA A 301 10.81 3.56 8.44
C ALA A 301 11.17 2.09 8.15
N SER A 302 12.24 1.79 7.40
CA SER A 302 12.66 0.41 7.13
C SER A 302 13.13 -0.32 8.39
N ARG A 303 13.81 0.37 9.31
CA ARG A 303 14.28 -0.20 10.59
C ARG A 303 13.16 -0.77 11.45
N ILE A 304 11.95 -0.19 11.40
CA ILE A 304 10.78 -0.70 12.14
C ILE A 304 10.37 -2.10 11.66
N TYR A 305 10.66 -2.45 10.40
CA TYR A 305 10.29 -3.73 9.81
C TYR A 305 11.36 -4.80 9.98
N VAL A 306 12.62 -4.41 10.09
CA VAL A 306 13.73 -5.33 10.29
C VAL A 306 13.86 -5.64 11.79
N THR A 307 13.55 -6.87 12.16
CA THR A 307 13.59 -7.33 13.56
C THR A 307 14.23 -8.72 13.61
N THR A 308 15.55 -8.76 13.48
CA THR A 308 16.34 -10.01 13.45
C THR A 308 16.16 -10.81 14.73
N ALA A 309 16.28 -10.19 15.89
CA ALA A 309 16.11 -10.86 17.18
C ALA A 309 14.71 -11.48 17.36
N LEU A 310 13.64 -10.78 16.91
CA LEU A 310 12.28 -11.33 16.98
C LEU A 310 12.09 -12.50 16.00
N GLN A 311 12.78 -12.48 14.85
CA GLN A 311 12.76 -13.59 13.92
C GLN A 311 13.50 -14.79 14.48
N ASP A 312 14.69 -14.60 15.08
CA ASP A 312 15.45 -15.67 15.72
C ASP A 312 14.66 -16.32 16.84
N ALA A 313 14.12 -15.54 17.76
CA ALA A 313 13.24 -16.03 18.81
C ALA A 313 12.04 -16.82 18.26
N SER A 314 11.45 -16.38 17.14
CA SER A 314 10.35 -17.11 16.50
C SER A 314 10.82 -18.42 15.85
N ILE A 315 12.01 -18.46 15.26
CA ILE A 315 12.59 -19.68 14.69
C ILE A 315 12.88 -20.69 15.82
N GLU A 316 13.45 -20.24 16.92
CA GLU A 316 13.72 -21.09 18.09
C GLU A 316 12.42 -21.61 18.74
N GLU A 317 11.43 -20.72 18.95
CA GLU A 317 10.11 -21.07 19.51
C GLU A 317 9.43 -22.20 18.71
N PHE A 318 9.62 -22.22 17.38
CA PHE A 318 8.97 -23.17 16.48
C PHE A 318 9.92 -24.15 15.80
N ALA A 319 11.15 -24.33 16.30
CA ALA A 319 12.17 -25.21 15.72
C ALA A 319 11.66 -26.64 15.52
N CYS A 320 10.87 -27.17 16.45
CA CYS A 320 10.27 -28.52 16.34
C CYS A 320 9.28 -28.67 15.18
N HIS A 321 8.85 -27.58 14.56
CA HIS A 321 7.93 -27.60 13.40
C HIS A 321 8.65 -27.46 12.07
N HIS A 322 9.97 -27.22 12.02
CA HIS A 322 10.74 -27.00 10.78
C HIS A 322 10.58 -28.15 9.78
N ASN A 323 10.74 -29.41 10.23
CA ASN A 323 10.55 -30.58 9.36
C ASN A 323 9.10 -30.65 8.79
N LEU A 324 8.11 -30.17 9.54
CA LEU A 324 6.75 -30.09 9.04
C LEU A 324 6.63 -29.01 7.97
N TRP A 325 7.25 -27.84 8.18
CA TRP A 325 7.24 -26.74 7.20
C TRP A 325 7.97 -27.13 5.92
N GLU A 326 9.11 -27.83 6.00
CA GLU A 326 9.83 -28.35 4.83
C GLU A 326 8.96 -29.29 3.99
N ARG A 327 8.31 -30.28 4.63
CA ARG A 327 7.39 -31.19 3.94
C ARG A 327 6.26 -30.47 3.24
N TRP A 328 5.73 -29.38 3.85
CA TRP A 328 4.70 -28.57 3.22
C TRP A 328 5.27 -27.71 2.09
N ALA A 329 6.41 -27.08 2.29
CA ALA A 329 7.06 -26.26 1.27
C ALA A 329 7.37 -27.06 -0.01
N GLN A 330 7.75 -28.33 0.11
CA GLN A 330 7.98 -29.23 -1.04
C GLN A 330 6.74 -29.39 -1.93
N LYS A 331 5.53 -29.25 -1.39
CA LYS A 331 4.30 -29.32 -2.19
C LYS A 331 4.19 -28.18 -3.22
N LEU A 332 4.89 -27.08 -3.02
CA LEU A 332 4.96 -25.99 -4.01
C LEU A 332 5.64 -26.41 -5.32
N LEU A 333 6.43 -27.47 -5.32
CA LEU A 333 7.01 -28.04 -6.53
C LEU A 333 5.95 -28.55 -7.52
N ARG A 334 4.72 -28.81 -7.03
CA ARG A 334 3.58 -29.19 -7.87
C ARG A 334 2.99 -28.03 -8.68
N LEU A 335 3.35 -26.77 -8.33
CA LEU A 335 2.96 -25.61 -9.13
C LEU A 335 3.62 -25.72 -10.50
N PRO A 336 2.85 -25.61 -11.60
CA PRO A 336 3.39 -25.65 -12.95
C PRO A 336 4.43 -24.55 -13.17
N ALA A 337 5.49 -24.88 -13.89
CA ALA A 337 6.59 -23.97 -14.21
C ALA A 337 6.19 -22.89 -15.22
#